data_605e0fd9eab8cbfd7860b1636c7ff802
#
_entry.id   605e0fd9eab8cbfd7860b1636c7ff802
#
_cell.length_a   1.000
_cell.length_b   1.000
_cell.length_c   1.000
_cell.angle_alpha   90.00
_cell.angle_beta   90.00
_cell.angle_gamma   90.00
#
_symmetry.space_group_name_H-M   'P 1'
#
loop_
_entity.id
_entity.type
_entity.pdbx_description
1 polymer ?
#
loop_
_entity_poly.entity_id
_entity_poly.type
_entity_poly.pdbx_seq_one_letter_code
_entity_poly.pdbx_strand_id
1 'polypeptide(L)'
;FADALSVEKSWLNIETLGESSDTDCECTCECREAAWAERSEDEKSRMAEYCAIVEALENFDKLGMKGAVLYVDGKTVGMTMASEIVPDVWDIHFEKVIDEYAENGGYAIINKLFAERLVAAGARLINREEDINIEGLRKAKLSYYPQTILNKTHVTSHLDLHCHPRDLYCHPREGGD
;
A
#
# COMPACT_ATOMS: atom_id res chain seq x y z
N PHE A 1 2.09 6.77 -13.62
CA PHE A 1 2.68 7.27 -12.37
C PHE A 1 1.86 8.43 -11.79
N ALA A 2 1.78 9.57 -12.47
CA ALA A 2 1.09 10.77 -11.98
C ALA A 2 -0.38 10.51 -11.59
N ASP A 3 -1.13 9.77 -12.42
CA ASP A 3 -2.53 9.47 -12.15
C ASP A 3 -2.71 8.55 -10.95
N ALA A 4 -1.86 7.53 -10.79
CA ALA A 4 -1.90 6.65 -9.63
C ALA A 4 -1.56 7.41 -8.35
N LEU A 5 -0.54 8.26 -8.38
CA LEU A 5 -0.16 9.10 -7.25
C LEU A 5 -1.25 10.14 -6.91
N SER A 6 -1.98 10.63 -7.90
CA SER A 6 -3.14 11.52 -7.69
C SER A 6 -4.25 10.83 -6.90
N VAL A 7 -4.55 9.55 -7.18
CA VAL A 7 -5.52 8.77 -6.41
C VAL A 7 -5.08 8.63 -4.95
N GLU A 8 -3.82 8.27 -4.73
CA GLU A 8 -3.27 8.10 -3.39
C GLU A 8 -3.31 9.40 -2.59
N LYS A 9 -2.89 10.51 -3.17
CA LYS A 9 -2.96 11.84 -2.54
C LYS A 9 -4.39 12.22 -2.16
N SER A 10 -5.35 11.95 -3.05
CA SER A 10 -6.77 12.20 -2.79
C SER A 10 -7.29 11.30 -1.67
N TRP A 11 -6.95 10.02 -1.68
CA TRP A 11 -7.39 9.06 -0.66
C TRP A 11 -6.84 9.38 0.73
N LEU A 12 -5.58 9.82 0.82
CA LEU A 12 -4.95 10.24 2.07
C LEU A 12 -5.41 11.61 2.57
N ASN A 13 -6.11 12.37 1.72
CA ASN A 13 -6.46 13.76 2.00
C ASN A 13 -5.23 14.61 2.42
N ILE A 14 -4.16 14.51 1.64
CA ILE A 14 -2.85 15.12 1.95
C ILE A 14 -2.95 16.65 2.09
N GLU A 15 -3.93 17.28 1.43
CA GLU A 15 -4.18 18.72 1.60
C GLU A 15 -4.49 19.09 3.05
N THR A 16 -5.10 18.18 3.82
CA THR A 16 -5.39 18.38 5.25
C THR A 16 -4.21 18.00 6.15
N LEU A 17 -3.29 17.15 5.67
CA LEU A 17 -2.09 16.79 6.42
C LEU A 17 -1.02 17.89 6.39
N GLY A 18 -1.30 18.99 5.69
CA GLY A 18 -0.39 20.11 5.46
C GLY A 18 0.76 19.67 4.57
N GLU A 19 0.77 20.15 3.34
CA GLU A 19 2.03 20.25 2.62
C GLU A 19 2.91 21.17 3.46
N SER A 20 3.69 20.62 4.40
CA SER A 20 4.88 21.32 4.78
C SER A 20 5.69 21.35 3.49
N SER A 21 5.82 22.53 2.93
CA SER A 21 6.67 22.84 1.78
C SER A 21 8.13 22.60 2.20
N ASP A 22 8.48 21.35 2.45
CA ASP A 22 9.76 20.90 2.98
C ASP A 22 10.88 20.87 1.92
N THR A 23 10.72 21.64 0.86
CA THR A 23 11.84 21.90 -0.06
C THR A 23 12.80 22.96 0.45
N ASP A 24 12.42 23.79 1.45
CA ASP A 24 13.22 24.90 1.94
C ASP A 24 13.47 24.88 3.48
N CYS A 25 13.12 23.81 4.18
CA CYS A 25 13.48 23.72 5.60
C CYS A 25 14.88 23.14 5.73
N GLU A 26 15.84 23.94 6.16
CA GLU A 26 17.15 23.53 6.71
C GLU A 26 16.99 22.77 8.04
N CYS A 27 15.88 22.05 8.17
CA CYS A 27 15.51 21.31 9.39
C CYS A 27 16.47 20.14 9.61
N THR A 28 17.12 20.14 10.74
CA THR A 28 17.97 19.03 11.20
C THR A 28 17.11 17.76 11.38
N CYS A 29 17.75 16.58 11.35
CA CYS A 29 17.12 15.28 11.58
C CYS A 29 16.21 15.26 12.81
N GLU A 30 16.61 15.96 13.87
CA GLU A 30 15.92 16.02 15.16
C GLU A 30 14.52 16.65 15.07
N CYS A 31 14.34 17.68 14.23
CA CYS A 31 13.02 18.32 14.04
C CYS A 31 12.04 17.38 13.33
N ARG A 32 12.53 16.57 12.39
CA ARG A 32 11.70 15.57 11.67
C ARG A 32 11.31 14.42 12.59
N GLU A 33 12.21 13.98 13.45
CA GLU A 33 11.93 12.92 14.42
C GLU A 33 10.93 13.40 15.48
N ALA A 34 11.07 14.63 15.98
CA ALA A 34 10.10 15.21 16.91
C ALA A 34 8.70 15.35 16.29
N ALA A 35 8.60 15.91 15.08
CA ALA A 35 7.35 16.04 14.36
C ALA A 35 6.71 14.68 14.02
N TRP A 36 7.54 13.65 13.78
CA TRP A 36 7.06 12.28 13.58
C TRP A 36 6.54 11.66 14.88
N ALA A 37 7.23 11.90 16.00
CA ALA A 37 6.84 11.37 17.31
C ALA A 37 5.48 11.90 17.79
N GLU A 38 5.14 13.13 17.43
CA GLU A 38 3.86 13.78 17.80
C GLU A 38 2.65 13.29 16.98
N ARG A 39 2.87 12.60 15.85
CA ARG A 39 1.77 12.09 15.00
C ARG A 39 1.07 10.90 15.66
N SER A 40 -0.23 10.78 15.41
CA SER A 40 -0.99 9.60 15.79
C SER A 40 -0.50 8.35 15.05
N GLU A 41 -0.74 7.17 15.60
CA GLU A 41 -0.38 5.90 14.93
C GLU A 41 -1.09 5.75 13.58
N ASP A 42 -2.30 6.27 13.46
CA ASP A 42 -3.08 6.30 12.21
C ASP A 42 -2.40 7.15 11.12
N GLU A 43 -1.88 8.34 11.49
CA GLU A 43 -1.16 9.20 10.56
C GLU A 43 0.19 8.59 10.15
N LYS A 44 0.89 7.97 11.09
CA LYS A 44 2.13 7.24 10.82
C LYS A 44 1.90 6.09 9.86
N SER A 45 0.82 5.31 10.08
CA SER A 45 0.46 4.19 9.20
C SER A 45 0.13 4.66 7.78
N ARG A 46 -0.68 5.72 7.65
CA ARG A 46 -1.01 6.29 6.34
C ARG A 46 0.20 6.85 5.60
N MET A 47 1.08 7.53 6.32
CA MET A 47 2.32 8.04 5.72
C MET A 47 3.26 6.92 5.27
N ALA A 48 3.39 5.85 6.06
CA ALA A 48 4.18 4.68 5.70
C ALA A 48 3.62 4.00 4.43
N GLU A 49 2.30 3.88 4.33
CA GLU A 49 1.64 3.34 3.14
C GLU A 49 1.89 4.23 1.91
N TYR A 50 1.77 5.56 2.06
CA TYR A 50 2.09 6.49 0.99
C TYR A 50 3.53 6.35 0.49
N CYS A 51 4.51 6.29 1.40
CA CYS A 51 5.91 6.09 1.04
C CYS A 51 6.12 4.78 0.30
N ALA A 52 5.49 3.69 0.74
CA ALA A 52 5.57 2.39 0.09
C ALA A 52 4.99 2.42 -1.34
N ILE A 53 3.88 3.13 -1.56
CA ILE A 53 3.28 3.29 -2.88
C ILE A 53 4.17 4.12 -3.80
N VAL A 54 4.76 5.22 -3.31
CA VAL A 54 5.69 6.04 -4.09
C VAL A 54 6.91 5.21 -4.49
N GLU A 55 7.52 4.48 -3.56
CA GLU A 55 8.67 3.62 -3.82
C GLU A 55 8.33 2.52 -4.83
N ALA A 56 7.16 1.89 -4.71
CA ALA A 56 6.68 0.89 -5.65
C ALA A 56 6.48 1.48 -7.06
N LEU A 57 5.95 2.69 -7.17
CA LEU A 57 5.79 3.38 -8.45
C LEU A 57 7.13 3.77 -9.09
N GLU A 58 8.10 4.23 -8.30
CA GLU A 58 9.44 4.58 -8.78
C GLU A 58 10.24 3.37 -9.25
N ASN A 59 9.98 2.20 -8.68
CA ASN A 59 10.65 0.95 -9.04
C ASN A 59 9.73 -0.02 -9.81
N PHE A 60 8.64 0.47 -10.39
CA PHE A 60 7.56 -0.32 -10.98
C PHE A 60 8.05 -1.39 -11.96
N ASP A 61 8.86 -0.99 -12.94
CA ASP A 61 9.40 -1.91 -13.94
C ASP A 61 10.41 -2.88 -13.33
N LYS A 62 11.25 -2.39 -12.41
CA LYS A 62 12.27 -3.21 -11.74
C LYS A 62 11.65 -4.28 -10.85
N LEU A 63 10.53 -3.98 -10.23
CA LEU A 63 9.74 -4.92 -9.41
C LEU A 63 8.84 -5.84 -10.25
N GLY A 64 8.82 -5.67 -11.58
CA GLY A 64 7.96 -6.45 -12.46
C GLY A 64 6.47 -6.27 -12.20
N MET A 65 6.09 -5.09 -11.70
CA MET A 65 4.72 -4.81 -11.32
C MET A 65 3.80 -4.62 -12.51
N LYS A 66 2.54 -4.90 -12.33
CA LYS A 66 1.43 -4.49 -13.19
C LYS A 66 0.49 -3.60 -12.41
N GLY A 67 -0.09 -2.61 -13.08
CA GLY A 67 -1.02 -1.70 -12.45
C GLY A 67 -2.16 -1.30 -13.38
N ALA A 68 -3.19 -0.72 -12.79
CA ALA A 68 -4.29 -0.12 -13.50
C ALA A 68 -4.80 1.12 -12.77
N VAL A 69 -5.32 2.06 -13.54
CA VAL A 69 -6.00 3.26 -13.04
C VAL A 69 -7.43 3.23 -13.54
N LEU A 70 -8.36 3.48 -12.65
CA LEU A 70 -9.79 3.56 -12.95
C LEU A 70 -10.18 5.01 -13.21
N TYR A 71 -10.85 5.23 -14.33
CA TYR A 71 -11.40 6.54 -14.69
C TYR A 71 -12.92 6.47 -14.74
N VAL A 72 -13.57 7.51 -14.23
CA VAL A 72 -15.01 7.75 -14.39
C VAL A 72 -15.19 9.18 -14.90
N ASP A 73 -15.83 9.34 -16.05
CA ASP A 73 -16.06 10.62 -16.70
C ASP A 73 -14.78 11.48 -16.84
N GLY A 74 -13.65 10.83 -17.13
CA GLY A 74 -12.35 11.47 -17.30
C GLY A 74 -11.61 11.83 -16.00
N LYS A 75 -12.21 11.54 -14.84
CA LYS A 75 -11.55 11.70 -13.53
C LYS A 75 -10.88 10.40 -13.12
N THR A 76 -9.70 10.49 -12.56
CA THR A 76 -9.00 9.38 -11.92
C THR A 76 -9.64 9.09 -10.57
N VAL A 77 -10.21 7.90 -10.38
CA VAL A 77 -11.00 7.57 -9.19
C VAL A 77 -10.50 6.34 -8.44
N GLY A 78 -9.57 5.59 -9.01
CA GLY A 78 -9.01 4.43 -8.35
C GLY A 78 -7.70 3.99 -8.98
N MET A 79 -6.89 3.27 -8.21
CA MET A 79 -5.66 2.65 -8.69
C MET A 79 -5.45 1.29 -8.04
N THR A 80 -4.72 0.41 -8.70
CA THR A 80 -4.32 -0.88 -8.17
C THR A 80 -2.96 -1.29 -8.73
N MET A 81 -2.17 -2.01 -7.92
CA MET A 81 -0.87 -2.54 -8.32
C MET A 81 -0.67 -3.94 -7.76
N ALA A 82 -0.03 -4.79 -8.56
CA ALA A 82 0.27 -6.17 -8.21
C ALA A 82 1.62 -6.60 -8.77
N SER A 83 2.23 -7.61 -8.18
CA SER A 83 3.39 -8.31 -8.74
C SER A 83 3.20 -9.82 -8.72
N GLU A 84 3.92 -10.51 -9.59
CA GLU A 84 3.96 -11.97 -9.59
C GLU A 84 4.93 -12.45 -8.50
N ILE A 85 4.41 -13.17 -7.51
CA ILE A 85 5.21 -13.64 -6.35
C ILE A 85 5.82 -15.03 -6.59
N VAL A 86 5.12 -15.87 -7.33
CA VAL A 86 5.61 -17.14 -7.89
C VAL A 86 4.90 -17.36 -9.23
N PRO A 87 5.37 -18.24 -10.11
CA PRO A 87 4.77 -18.45 -11.42
C PRO A 87 3.25 -18.60 -11.35
N ASP A 88 2.53 -17.81 -12.14
CA ASP A 88 1.07 -17.79 -12.27
C ASP A 88 0.31 -17.31 -11.01
N VAL A 89 0.99 -16.87 -9.93
CA VAL A 89 0.38 -16.34 -8.70
C VAL A 89 0.72 -14.87 -8.52
N TRP A 90 -0.26 -14.03 -8.58
CA TRP A 90 -0.14 -12.58 -8.44
C TRP A 90 -0.65 -12.12 -7.08
N ASP A 91 0.05 -11.15 -6.49
CA ASP A 91 -0.34 -10.50 -5.23
C ASP A 91 -0.73 -9.05 -5.49
N ILE A 92 -1.94 -8.66 -5.08
CA ILE A 92 -2.41 -7.28 -5.16
C ILE A 92 -1.94 -6.56 -3.90
N HIS A 93 -0.89 -5.74 -4.03
CA HIS A 93 -0.30 -4.99 -2.92
C HIS A 93 -1.09 -3.75 -2.56
N PHE A 94 -1.59 -3.04 -3.58
CA PHE A 94 -2.32 -1.80 -3.38
C PHE A 94 -3.59 -1.78 -4.22
N GLU A 95 -4.70 -1.39 -3.59
CA GLU A 95 -5.97 -1.16 -4.26
C GLU A 95 -6.67 0.00 -3.54
N LYS A 96 -6.83 1.12 -4.21
CA LYS A 96 -7.39 2.35 -3.67
C LYS A 96 -8.49 2.89 -4.58
N VAL A 97 -9.57 3.31 -3.97
CA VAL A 97 -10.68 4.00 -4.65
C VAL A 97 -11.10 5.18 -3.79
N ILE A 98 -11.25 6.36 -4.38
CA ILE A 98 -11.60 7.58 -3.65
C ILE A 98 -13.07 7.58 -3.25
N ASP A 99 -13.32 8.08 -2.05
CA ASP A 99 -14.56 8.30 -1.29
C ASP A 99 -15.89 7.87 -1.93
N GLU A 100 -16.55 8.75 -2.68
CA GLU A 100 -17.88 8.51 -3.23
C GLU A 100 -17.95 7.29 -4.16
N TYR A 101 -16.86 6.97 -4.86
CA TYR A 101 -16.77 5.82 -5.74
C TYR A 101 -16.51 4.53 -4.97
N ALA A 102 -15.85 4.60 -3.82
CA ALA A 102 -15.66 3.47 -2.92
C ALA A 102 -17.01 2.94 -2.40
N GLU A 103 -17.88 3.84 -1.96
CA GLU A 103 -19.22 3.51 -1.47
C GLU A 103 -20.15 2.98 -2.58
N ASN A 104 -19.93 3.41 -3.82
CA ASN A 104 -20.72 3.05 -4.99
C ASN A 104 -20.15 1.87 -5.79
N GLY A 105 -19.37 0.99 -5.16
CA GLY A 105 -18.90 -0.26 -5.77
C GLY A 105 -17.61 -0.14 -6.58
N GLY A 106 -16.89 0.96 -6.48
CA GLY A 106 -15.63 1.18 -7.20
C GLY A 106 -14.58 0.12 -6.90
N TYR A 107 -14.47 -0.34 -5.64
CA TYR A 107 -13.57 -1.46 -5.29
C TYR A 107 -13.94 -2.76 -6.00
N ALA A 108 -15.22 -3.07 -6.14
CA ALA A 108 -15.64 -4.28 -6.85
C ALA A 108 -15.32 -4.19 -8.34
N ILE A 109 -15.49 -3.03 -8.95
CA ILE A 109 -15.20 -2.79 -10.36
C ILE A 109 -13.72 -2.86 -10.65
N ILE A 110 -12.88 -2.11 -9.90
CA ILE A 110 -11.44 -2.09 -10.14
C ILE A 110 -10.83 -3.47 -9.93
N ASN A 111 -11.24 -4.17 -8.87
CA ASN A 111 -10.80 -5.53 -8.60
C ASN A 111 -11.16 -6.48 -9.73
N LYS A 112 -12.41 -6.48 -10.19
CA LYS A 112 -12.87 -7.33 -11.30
C LYS A 112 -12.07 -7.07 -12.58
N LEU A 113 -12.01 -5.82 -13.01
CA LEU A 113 -11.34 -5.45 -14.25
C LEU A 113 -9.84 -5.73 -14.22
N PHE A 114 -9.21 -5.53 -13.05
CA PHE A 114 -7.79 -5.82 -12.90
C PHE A 114 -7.52 -7.32 -12.84
N ALA A 115 -8.34 -8.10 -12.14
CA ALA A 115 -8.26 -9.55 -12.14
C ALA A 115 -8.39 -10.13 -13.55
N GLU A 116 -9.33 -9.66 -14.36
CA GLU A 116 -9.49 -10.07 -15.76
C GLU A 116 -8.21 -9.79 -16.57
N ARG A 117 -7.53 -8.66 -16.35
CA ARG A 117 -6.26 -8.33 -16.99
C ARG A 117 -5.12 -9.23 -16.54
N LEU A 118 -5.03 -9.54 -15.25
CA LEU A 118 -4.02 -10.46 -14.72
C LEU A 118 -4.22 -11.87 -15.26
N VAL A 119 -5.47 -12.36 -15.34
CA VAL A 119 -5.79 -13.65 -15.93
C VAL A 119 -5.43 -13.68 -17.42
N ALA A 120 -5.72 -12.62 -18.18
CA ALA A 120 -5.31 -12.52 -19.58
C ALA A 120 -3.77 -12.49 -19.74
N ALA A 121 -3.04 -12.06 -18.71
CA ALA A 121 -1.57 -12.07 -18.67
C ALA A 121 -0.99 -13.40 -18.13
N GLY A 122 -1.83 -14.40 -17.79
CA GLY A 122 -1.40 -15.73 -17.37
C GLY A 122 -1.62 -16.04 -15.89
N ALA A 123 -2.17 -15.13 -15.11
CA ALA A 123 -2.46 -15.39 -13.70
C ALA A 123 -3.48 -16.55 -13.56
N ARG A 124 -3.18 -17.50 -12.67
CA ARG A 124 -4.08 -18.58 -12.27
C ARG A 124 -4.66 -18.35 -10.88
N LEU A 125 -3.90 -17.71 -10.02
CA LEU A 125 -4.30 -17.34 -8.68
C LEU A 125 -3.98 -15.86 -8.44
N ILE A 126 -4.86 -15.20 -7.71
CA ILE A 126 -4.68 -13.82 -7.27
C ILE A 126 -4.84 -13.81 -5.75
N ASN A 127 -3.78 -13.44 -5.06
CA ASN A 127 -3.79 -13.19 -3.63
C ASN A 127 -4.25 -11.74 -3.39
N ARG A 128 -5.03 -11.54 -2.34
CA ARG A 128 -5.52 -10.22 -1.93
C ARG A 128 -5.07 -9.87 -0.51
N GLU A 129 -3.96 -10.45 -0.11
CA GLU A 129 -3.34 -10.25 1.20
C GLU A 129 -4.28 -10.44 2.40
N GLU A 130 -3.90 -9.93 3.55
CA GLU A 130 -4.64 -10.12 4.80
C GLU A 130 -5.72 -9.06 5.05
N ASP A 131 -6.60 -9.35 5.98
CA ASP A 131 -7.67 -8.44 6.42
C ASP A 131 -7.26 -7.60 7.65
N ILE A 132 -6.03 -7.74 8.12
CA ILE A 132 -5.46 -7.08 9.31
C ILE A 132 -6.40 -7.05 10.52
N ASN A 133 -7.25 -8.07 10.65
CA ASN A 133 -8.30 -8.22 11.66
C ASN A 133 -9.40 -7.15 11.64
N ILE A 134 -9.57 -6.43 10.52
CA ILE A 134 -10.68 -5.50 10.31
C ILE A 134 -11.89 -6.29 9.77
N GLU A 135 -12.98 -6.34 10.56
CA GLU A 135 -14.17 -7.14 10.23
C GLU A 135 -14.79 -6.75 8.87
N GLY A 136 -14.89 -5.45 8.58
CA GLY A 136 -15.39 -4.95 7.30
C GLY A 136 -14.56 -5.42 6.11
N LEU A 137 -13.23 -5.39 6.25
CA LEU A 137 -12.30 -5.84 5.23
C LEU A 137 -12.37 -7.36 5.02
N ARG A 138 -12.47 -8.11 6.13
CA ARG A 138 -12.70 -9.57 6.09
C ARG A 138 -13.99 -9.91 5.35
N LYS A 139 -15.09 -9.25 5.70
CA LYS A 139 -16.38 -9.43 5.03
C LYS A 139 -16.31 -9.14 3.54
N ALA A 140 -15.66 -8.04 3.15
CA ALA A 140 -15.45 -7.69 1.76
C ALA A 140 -14.63 -8.76 1.02
N LYS A 141 -13.51 -9.24 1.60
CA LYS A 141 -12.69 -10.29 0.98
C LYS A 141 -13.42 -11.63 0.87
N LEU A 142 -14.18 -12.02 1.88
CA LEU A 142 -14.99 -13.25 1.85
C LEU A 142 -16.13 -13.18 0.82
N SER A 143 -16.66 -12.01 0.50
CA SER A 143 -17.72 -11.85 -0.49
C SER A 143 -17.29 -12.22 -1.93
N TYR A 144 -15.98 -12.32 -2.18
CA TYR A 144 -15.44 -12.82 -3.44
C TYR A 144 -15.33 -14.35 -3.52
N TYR A 145 -15.80 -15.08 -2.49
CA TYR A 145 -15.76 -16.54 -2.41
C TYR A 145 -14.36 -17.10 -2.67
N PRO A 146 -13.36 -16.75 -1.84
CA PRO A 146 -11.98 -17.17 -2.05
C PRO A 146 -11.86 -18.70 -2.09
N GLN A 147 -11.10 -19.22 -3.04
CA GLN A 147 -10.82 -20.64 -3.19
C GLN A 147 -9.99 -21.17 -2.02
N THR A 148 -9.11 -20.34 -1.48
CA THR A 148 -8.19 -20.71 -0.40
C THR A 148 -8.07 -19.55 0.58
N ILE A 149 -8.10 -19.86 1.88
CA ILE A 149 -7.80 -18.90 2.94
C ILE A 149 -6.55 -19.42 3.65
N LEU A 150 -5.48 -18.62 3.62
CA LEU A 150 -4.23 -18.96 4.28
C LEU A 150 -4.20 -18.37 5.69
N ASN A 151 -3.77 -19.18 6.65
CA ASN A 151 -3.49 -18.67 7.99
C ASN A 151 -2.07 -18.12 8.04
N LYS A 152 -1.93 -16.86 8.43
CA LYS A 152 -0.63 -16.23 8.69
C LYS A 152 -0.24 -16.44 10.14
N THR A 153 1.04 -16.70 10.39
CA THR A 153 1.62 -16.82 11.72
C THR A 153 2.68 -15.75 11.90
N HIS A 154 2.57 -14.96 12.95
CA HIS A 154 3.62 -14.05 13.36
C HIS A 154 4.74 -14.83 14.06
N VAL A 155 5.95 -14.70 13.52
CA VAL A 155 7.16 -15.22 14.15
C VAL A 155 8.01 -14.05 14.60
N THR A 156 8.20 -13.91 15.90
CA THR A 156 9.10 -12.91 16.48
C THR A 156 10.40 -13.57 16.88
N SER A 157 11.54 -12.99 16.50
CA SER A 157 12.85 -13.38 17.06
C SER A 157 13.10 -12.59 18.34
N HIS A 158 13.79 -13.22 19.31
CA HIS A 158 14.25 -12.52 20.52
C HIS A 158 15.50 -11.65 20.27
N LEU A 159 15.89 -11.46 19.02
CA LEU A 159 16.94 -10.49 18.67
C LEU A 159 16.31 -9.11 18.70
N ASP A 160 16.86 -8.23 19.53
CA ASP A 160 16.53 -6.80 19.52
C ASP A 160 17.01 -6.19 18.18
N LEU A 161 16.16 -6.24 17.18
CA LEU A 161 16.40 -5.57 15.91
C LEU A 161 15.89 -4.13 16.04
N HIS A 162 16.80 -3.17 15.96
CA HIS A 162 16.45 -1.78 15.89
C HIS A 162 16.28 -1.42 14.42
N CYS A 163 15.04 -1.42 13.94
CA CYS A 163 14.70 -0.92 12.61
C CYS A 163 14.38 0.56 12.70
N HIS A 164 15.19 1.39 12.09
CA HIS A 164 14.83 2.79 11.83
C HIS A 164 13.84 2.82 10.64
N PRO A 165 12.80 3.67 10.63
CA PRO A 165 11.83 3.75 9.53
C PRO A 165 12.42 4.05 8.16
N ARG A 166 13.70 4.40 8.07
CA ARG A 166 14.45 4.67 6.84
C ARG A 166 15.45 3.59 6.46
N ASP A 167 15.65 2.60 7.32
CA ASP A 167 16.59 1.53 7.03
C ASP A 167 15.85 0.39 6.37
N LEU A 168 16.06 0.21 5.08
CA LEU A 168 15.61 -0.97 4.31
C LEU A 168 16.18 -2.28 4.85
N TYR A 169 17.09 -2.21 5.86
CA TYR A 169 17.72 -3.36 6.48
C TYR A 169 17.76 -3.17 8.00
N CYS A 170 17.26 -4.18 8.72
CA CYS A 170 17.42 -4.29 10.16
C CYS A 170 18.83 -4.78 10.48
N HIS A 171 19.63 -3.99 11.21
CA HIS A 171 20.92 -4.44 11.71
C HIS A 171 20.78 -4.98 13.13
N PRO A 172 21.46 -6.10 13.49
CA PRO A 172 21.56 -6.53 14.88
C PRO A 172 22.36 -5.46 15.66
N ARG A 173 21.92 -5.14 16.87
CA ARG A 173 22.74 -4.31 17.78
C ARG A 173 24.05 -5.04 18.04
N GLU A 174 25.17 -4.41 17.72
CA GLU A 174 26.45 -4.84 18.27
C GLU A 174 26.36 -4.68 19.78
N GLY A 175 26.49 -5.79 20.50
CA GLY A 175 26.50 -5.80 21.95
C GLY A 175 27.69 -4.94 22.44
N GLY A 176 27.37 -3.82 23.06
CA GLY A 176 28.35 -3.08 23.86
C GLY A 176 28.60 -3.84 25.14
N ASP A 177 29.86 -4.15 25.38
CA ASP A 177 30.38 -4.65 26.65
C ASP A 177 30.12 -3.68 27.83
#